data_8c62a9a6bb9ef28ff6cc645c94e0e5ba
#
_entry.id   8c62a9a6bb9ef28ff6cc645c94e0e5ba
#
_cell.length_a   1.000
_cell.length_b   1.000
_cell.length_c   1.000
_cell.angle_alpha   90.00
_cell.angle_beta   90.00
_cell.angle_gamma   90.00
#
_symmetry.space_group_name_H-M   'P 1'
#
loop_
_entity.id
_entity.type
_entity.pdbx_description
1 polymer ?
#
loop_
_entity_poly.entity_id
_entity_poly.type
_entity_poly.pdbx_seq_one_letter_code
_entity_poly.pdbx_strand_id
1 'polypeptide(L)'
;MFFSRLTSQSTATFSKQIAKLRAALDASDAVIIGAGAGLSTAAGYAYAGERFEKLFGDFAARYGFTDMYSGGFYPYDSLEEYWAFWSRYIKCNRYDPIPKPTYGQLLGLLRDRDYFVLTTNVDHCFQRAGFDKKRLFYTQGDYDLFQCSKPCCQETWDNEELVHYMAAAQEDLRIPSALVPRCPHCGSPLTMNLRADDTFVQDKGWYAAADRYQDFLRRHNNMRILFLELGVGSNTPVIIKYPFWQMTAKNERATYACVNFGEAVAPAEIADRSILIDADAERVLDALAVQAVR
;
A
#
# COMPACT_ATOMS: atom_id res chain seq x y z
N MET A 1 -4.34 24.74 5.97
CA MET A 1 -3.01 25.35 5.87
C MET A 1 -2.46 24.93 4.51
N PHE A 2 -2.21 25.86 3.59
CA PHE A 2 -1.62 25.56 2.29
C PHE A 2 -0.11 25.69 2.43
N PHE A 3 0.63 24.67 2.05
CA PHE A 3 2.09 24.71 2.00
C PHE A 3 2.55 25.48 0.76
N SER A 4 3.42 26.46 0.95
CA SER A 4 3.78 27.41 -0.10
C SER A 4 4.97 26.97 -0.96
N ARG A 5 5.83 26.07 -0.44
CA ARG A 5 7.06 25.65 -1.13
C ARG A 5 7.48 24.25 -0.69
N LEU A 6 7.85 23.41 -1.67
CA LEU A 6 8.46 22.10 -1.41
C LEU A 6 9.99 22.23 -1.45
N THR A 7 10.66 21.50 -0.57
CA THR A 7 12.10 21.31 -0.59
C THR A 7 12.43 19.88 -0.97
N SER A 8 13.37 19.70 -1.89
CA SER A 8 13.94 18.40 -2.24
C SER A 8 15.37 18.31 -1.73
N GLN A 9 15.77 17.09 -1.40
CA GLN A 9 17.12 16.65 -1.05
C GLN A 9 17.90 17.46 0.01
N SER A 10 18.32 16.72 1.02
CA SER A 10 19.50 17.04 1.83
C SER A 10 20.76 16.76 0.99
N THR A 11 21.72 17.68 0.97
CA THR A 11 23.07 17.45 0.43
C THR A 11 23.87 16.41 1.23
N ALA A 12 23.26 15.84 2.28
CA ALA A 12 23.87 14.81 3.09
C ALA A 12 24.01 13.50 2.29
N THR A 13 25.12 12.80 2.49
CA THR A 13 25.33 11.47 1.92
C THR A 13 24.27 10.48 2.42
N PHE A 14 23.98 9.45 1.64
CA PHE A 14 23.05 8.39 2.00
C PHE A 14 23.29 7.84 3.42
N SER A 15 24.55 7.54 3.79
CA SER A 15 24.90 7.05 5.11
C SER A 15 24.52 8.02 6.24
N LYS A 16 24.67 9.33 6.03
CA LYS A 16 24.25 10.33 7.02
C LYS A 16 22.73 10.40 7.16
N GLN A 17 22.00 10.22 6.07
CA GLN A 17 20.53 10.18 6.09
C GLN A 17 20.02 8.93 6.82
N ILE A 18 20.63 7.76 6.59
CA ILE A 18 20.32 6.52 7.31
C ILE A 18 20.62 6.69 8.80
N ALA A 19 21.74 7.28 9.18
CA ALA A 19 22.05 7.54 10.59
C ALA A 19 21.03 8.49 11.25
N LYS A 20 20.58 9.54 10.53
CA LYS A 20 19.50 10.43 11.01
C LYS A 20 18.17 9.69 11.18
N LEU A 21 17.79 8.85 10.21
CA LEU A 21 16.56 8.08 10.30
C LEU A 21 16.61 7.08 11.45
N ARG A 22 17.76 6.42 11.68
CA ARG A 22 17.96 5.55 12.83
C ARG A 22 17.81 6.33 14.14
N ALA A 23 18.49 7.45 14.29
CA ALA A 23 18.37 8.29 15.47
C ALA A 23 16.93 8.78 15.72
N ALA A 24 16.19 9.12 14.66
CA ALA A 24 14.79 9.52 14.76
C ALA A 24 13.89 8.35 15.21
N LEU A 25 14.13 7.14 14.68
CA LEU A 25 13.45 5.91 15.12
C LEU A 25 13.71 5.65 16.62
N ASP A 26 14.95 5.77 17.06
CA ASP A 26 15.36 5.48 18.44
C ASP A 26 14.87 6.55 19.44
N ALA A 27 14.76 7.79 19.00
CA ALA A 27 14.28 8.90 19.81
C ALA A 27 12.75 9.02 19.89
N SER A 28 12.02 8.36 18.98
CA SER A 28 10.56 8.51 18.91
C SER A 28 9.84 7.72 20.01
N ASP A 29 8.76 8.29 20.53
CA ASP A 29 7.85 7.64 21.47
C ASP A 29 6.85 6.74 20.72
N ALA A 30 6.58 7.08 19.44
CA ALA A 30 5.73 6.30 18.54
C ALA A 30 6.15 6.51 17.09
N VAL A 31 5.87 5.52 16.22
CA VAL A 31 6.13 5.55 14.78
C VAL A 31 4.83 5.34 14.03
N ILE A 32 4.54 6.23 13.07
CA ILE A 32 3.44 6.02 12.13
C ILE A 32 4.04 5.79 10.75
N ILE A 33 3.81 4.60 10.21
CA ILE A 33 4.21 4.25 8.85
C ILE A 33 3.12 4.70 7.89
N GLY A 34 3.48 5.45 6.87
CA GLY A 34 2.65 5.73 5.71
C GLY A 34 3.20 5.00 4.50
N ALA A 35 2.49 4.00 3.98
CA ALA A 35 3.00 3.19 2.88
C ALA A 35 2.16 3.29 1.62
N GLY A 36 2.83 3.53 0.49
CA GLY A 36 2.25 3.53 -0.85
C GLY A 36 2.86 2.47 -1.76
N ALA A 37 2.46 2.48 -3.02
CA ALA A 37 2.82 1.47 -4.02
C ALA A 37 4.33 1.28 -4.22
N GLY A 38 5.14 2.32 -3.97
CA GLY A 38 6.60 2.23 -4.04
C GLY A 38 7.21 1.22 -3.05
N LEU A 39 6.57 1.00 -1.88
CA LEU A 39 7.02 -0.04 -0.96
C LEU A 39 6.76 -1.44 -1.53
N SER A 40 5.62 -1.67 -2.19
CA SER A 40 5.32 -2.94 -2.85
C SER A 40 6.24 -3.17 -4.05
N THR A 41 6.54 -2.12 -4.82
CA THR A 41 7.54 -2.19 -5.90
C THR A 41 8.91 -2.60 -5.37
N ALA A 42 9.36 -2.01 -4.27
CA ALA A 42 10.60 -2.38 -3.58
C ALA A 42 10.58 -3.84 -3.10
N ALA A 43 9.41 -4.37 -2.72
CA ALA A 43 9.21 -5.78 -2.37
C ALA A 43 9.12 -6.74 -3.59
N GLY A 44 9.29 -6.21 -4.82
CA GLY A 44 9.32 -6.99 -6.06
C GLY A 44 8.00 -7.06 -6.82
N TYR A 45 6.98 -6.32 -6.42
CA TYR A 45 5.71 -6.23 -7.15
C TYR A 45 5.79 -5.19 -8.27
N ALA A 46 6.65 -5.43 -9.27
CA ALA A 46 6.69 -4.62 -10.48
C ALA A 46 5.46 -4.93 -11.35
N TYR A 47 4.78 -3.88 -11.82
CA TYR A 47 3.59 -4.00 -12.67
C TYR A 47 3.91 -4.00 -14.17
N ALA A 48 5.14 -3.69 -14.55
CA ALA A 48 5.63 -3.66 -15.93
C ALA A 48 6.91 -4.50 -16.09
N GLY A 49 7.40 -4.64 -17.33
CA GLY A 49 8.62 -5.37 -17.67
C GLY A 49 8.48 -6.88 -17.52
N GLU A 50 9.58 -7.56 -17.20
CA GLU A 50 9.69 -9.03 -17.23
C GLU A 50 8.58 -9.74 -16.42
N ARG A 51 8.22 -9.22 -15.24
CA ARG A 51 7.15 -9.82 -14.44
C ARG A 51 5.80 -9.74 -15.13
N PHE A 52 5.47 -8.62 -15.76
CA PHE A 52 4.25 -8.45 -16.54
C PHE A 52 4.25 -9.37 -17.76
N GLU A 53 5.33 -9.38 -18.54
CA GLU A 53 5.45 -10.22 -19.72
C GLU A 53 5.28 -11.70 -19.40
N LYS A 54 5.89 -12.17 -18.31
CA LYS A 54 5.78 -13.56 -17.85
C LYS A 54 4.35 -13.93 -17.40
N LEU A 55 3.64 -13.03 -16.72
CA LEU A 55 2.36 -13.33 -16.11
C LEU A 55 1.16 -12.97 -16.98
N PHE A 56 1.31 -12.02 -17.91
CA PHE A 56 0.22 -11.44 -18.71
C PHE A 56 0.58 -11.27 -20.20
N GLY A 57 1.62 -11.95 -20.69
CA GLY A 57 2.05 -11.83 -22.09
C GLY A 57 0.97 -12.23 -23.10
N ASP A 58 0.08 -13.17 -22.76
CA ASP A 58 -1.08 -13.57 -23.54
C ASP A 58 -2.14 -12.44 -23.60
N PHE A 59 -2.42 -11.78 -22.48
CA PHE A 59 -3.27 -10.59 -22.44
C PHE A 59 -2.65 -9.42 -23.18
N ALA A 60 -1.34 -9.20 -23.02
CA ALA A 60 -0.61 -8.17 -23.76
C ALA A 60 -0.72 -8.39 -25.27
N ALA A 61 -0.56 -9.61 -25.74
CA ALA A 61 -0.68 -9.98 -27.17
C ALA A 61 -2.11 -9.75 -27.72
N ARG A 62 -3.14 -10.01 -26.90
CA ARG A 62 -4.53 -9.89 -27.31
C ARG A 62 -5.06 -8.46 -27.29
N TYR A 63 -4.71 -7.68 -26.23
CA TYR A 63 -5.32 -6.37 -25.93
C TYR A 63 -4.35 -5.20 -26.06
N GLY A 64 -3.06 -5.46 -26.30
CA GLY A 64 -2.05 -4.41 -26.45
C GLY A 64 -1.61 -3.76 -25.14
N PHE A 65 -1.76 -4.44 -23.98
CA PHE A 65 -1.32 -3.93 -22.69
C PHE A 65 0.20 -3.82 -22.63
N THR A 66 0.69 -2.83 -21.91
CA THR A 66 2.11 -2.60 -21.63
C THR A 66 2.49 -2.84 -20.17
N ASP A 67 1.49 -2.99 -19.30
CA ASP A 67 1.64 -3.21 -17.87
C ASP A 67 0.35 -3.77 -17.25
N MET A 68 0.43 -4.22 -16.00
CA MET A 68 -0.73 -4.77 -15.28
C MET A 68 -1.79 -3.72 -14.97
N TYR A 69 -1.41 -2.45 -14.84
CA TYR A 69 -2.33 -1.38 -14.51
C TYR A 69 -3.26 -1.08 -15.67
N SER A 70 -2.73 -0.98 -16.89
CA SER A 70 -3.52 -0.78 -18.11
C SER A 70 -4.55 -1.89 -18.34
N GLY A 71 -4.19 -3.15 -18.05
CA GLY A 71 -5.13 -4.27 -18.11
C GLY A 71 -6.25 -4.20 -17.06
N GLY A 72 -5.96 -3.66 -15.89
CA GLY A 72 -6.96 -3.49 -14.83
C GLY A 72 -8.07 -2.48 -15.16
N PHE A 73 -7.79 -1.51 -16.02
CA PHE A 73 -8.75 -0.48 -16.46
C PHE A 73 -9.33 -0.73 -17.86
N TYR A 74 -8.98 -1.85 -18.50
CA TYR A 74 -9.47 -2.17 -19.82
C TYR A 74 -10.98 -2.49 -19.78
N PRO A 75 -11.80 -1.96 -20.70
CA PRO A 75 -13.23 -2.22 -20.79
C PRO A 75 -13.50 -3.56 -21.47
N TYR A 76 -13.35 -4.68 -20.75
CA TYR A 76 -13.58 -6.02 -21.26
C TYR A 76 -15.01 -6.21 -21.76
N ASP A 77 -15.18 -6.95 -22.86
CA ASP A 77 -16.50 -7.21 -23.47
C ASP A 77 -17.38 -8.12 -22.63
N SER A 78 -16.82 -8.90 -21.71
CA SER A 78 -17.53 -9.83 -20.86
C SER A 78 -16.94 -9.93 -19.45
N LEU A 79 -17.77 -10.39 -18.50
CA LEU A 79 -17.32 -10.66 -17.14
C LEU A 79 -16.35 -11.84 -17.08
N GLU A 80 -16.46 -12.79 -18.01
CA GLU A 80 -15.55 -13.92 -18.12
C GLU A 80 -14.13 -13.47 -18.46
N GLU A 81 -13.95 -12.50 -19.37
CA GLU A 81 -12.65 -11.91 -19.70
C GLU A 81 -12.14 -11.03 -18.55
N TYR A 82 -12.99 -10.18 -18.01
CA TYR A 82 -12.67 -9.33 -16.86
C TYR A 82 -12.13 -10.16 -15.69
N TRP A 83 -12.81 -11.23 -15.33
CA TRP A 83 -12.40 -12.09 -14.23
C TRP A 83 -11.22 -13.01 -14.57
N ALA A 84 -10.99 -13.32 -15.85
CA ALA A 84 -9.78 -14.01 -16.25
C ALA A 84 -8.54 -13.14 -15.98
N PHE A 85 -8.59 -11.84 -16.31
CA PHE A 85 -7.51 -10.92 -15.98
C PHE A 85 -7.38 -10.74 -14.47
N TRP A 86 -8.47 -10.36 -13.79
CA TRP A 86 -8.44 -10.00 -12.39
C TRP A 86 -8.14 -11.17 -11.44
N SER A 87 -8.61 -12.37 -11.72
CA SER A 87 -8.26 -13.53 -10.89
C SER A 87 -6.75 -13.84 -10.94
N ARG A 88 -6.13 -13.74 -12.12
CA ARG A 88 -4.69 -13.88 -12.28
C ARG A 88 -3.94 -12.75 -11.59
N TYR A 89 -4.44 -11.52 -11.74
CA TYR A 89 -3.87 -10.34 -11.10
C TYR A 89 -3.92 -10.43 -9.58
N ILE A 90 -5.06 -10.78 -9.01
CA ILE A 90 -5.24 -10.97 -7.56
C ILE A 90 -4.32 -12.10 -7.09
N LYS A 91 -4.35 -13.26 -7.76
CA LYS A 91 -3.51 -14.39 -7.40
C LYS A 91 -2.05 -13.99 -7.28
N CYS A 92 -1.47 -13.36 -8.30
CA CYS A 92 -0.04 -13.05 -8.32
C CYS A 92 0.37 -11.88 -7.41
N ASN A 93 -0.54 -10.98 -7.05
CA ASN A 93 -0.24 -9.82 -6.19
C ASN A 93 -0.66 -10.03 -4.74
N ARG A 94 -1.61 -10.93 -4.47
CA ARG A 94 -2.17 -11.14 -3.13
C ARG A 94 -1.82 -12.51 -2.56
N TYR A 95 -1.90 -13.58 -3.36
CA TYR A 95 -1.79 -14.95 -2.85
C TYR A 95 -0.42 -15.60 -3.07
N ASP A 96 0.25 -15.32 -4.19
CA ASP A 96 1.60 -15.84 -4.45
C ASP A 96 2.63 -15.24 -3.45
N PRO A 97 3.73 -15.94 -3.12
CA PRO A 97 4.72 -15.49 -2.16
C PRO A 97 5.24 -14.06 -2.43
N ILE A 98 5.49 -13.30 -1.36
CA ILE A 98 6.11 -11.96 -1.47
C ILE A 98 7.54 -12.17 -2.02
N PRO A 99 7.91 -11.52 -3.14
CA PRO A 99 9.18 -11.80 -3.81
C PRO A 99 10.43 -11.48 -2.97
N LYS A 100 10.36 -10.44 -2.12
CA LYS A 100 11.50 -9.96 -1.33
C LYS A 100 11.12 -9.73 0.13
N PRO A 101 12.07 -9.79 1.09
CA PRO A 101 11.79 -9.71 2.52
C PRO A 101 11.51 -8.30 3.07
N THR A 102 11.29 -7.32 2.21
CA THR A 102 11.16 -5.87 2.52
C THR A 102 10.18 -5.59 3.67
N TYR A 103 8.99 -6.20 3.65
CA TYR A 103 7.99 -6.02 4.71
C TYR A 103 8.41 -6.69 6.02
N GLY A 104 9.07 -7.84 5.96
CA GLY A 104 9.63 -8.52 7.14
C GLY A 104 10.75 -7.72 7.79
N GLN A 105 11.61 -7.10 6.99
CA GLN A 105 12.66 -6.19 7.48
C GLN A 105 12.06 -4.97 8.18
N LEU A 106 11.02 -4.35 7.59
CA LEU A 106 10.31 -3.24 8.21
C LEU A 106 9.67 -3.67 9.54
N LEU A 107 9.03 -4.84 9.60
CA LEU A 107 8.49 -5.36 10.85
C LEU A 107 9.58 -5.57 11.91
N GLY A 108 10.74 -6.07 11.50
CA GLY A 108 11.89 -6.24 12.40
C GLY A 108 12.35 -4.92 13.05
N LEU A 109 12.32 -3.82 12.30
CA LEU A 109 12.66 -2.48 12.81
C LEU A 109 11.63 -1.92 13.80
N LEU A 110 10.39 -2.41 13.75
CA LEU A 110 9.26 -1.89 14.53
C LEU A 110 8.82 -2.79 15.69
N ARG A 111 9.40 -4.00 15.82
CA ARG A 111 8.95 -5.05 16.74
C ARG A 111 8.77 -4.58 18.17
N ASP A 112 9.73 -3.80 18.69
CA ASP A 112 9.76 -3.34 20.07
C ASP A 112 9.32 -1.88 20.21
N ARG A 113 8.62 -1.34 19.21
CA ARG A 113 8.17 0.06 19.18
C ARG A 113 6.66 0.14 19.26
N ASP A 114 6.15 1.25 19.77
CA ASP A 114 4.73 1.57 19.56
C ASP A 114 4.57 2.15 18.16
N TYR A 115 3.86 1.41 17.30
CA TYR A 115 3.70 1.79 15.91
C TYR A 115 2.27 1.61 15.41
N PHE A 116 1.94 2.34 14.37
CA PHE A 116 0.75 2.14 13.55
C PHE A 116 1.08 2.24 12.07
N VAL A 117 0.42 1.45 11.23
CA VAL A 117 0.57 1.48 9.78
C VAL A 117 -0.70 2.03 9.14
N LEU A 118 -0.54 3.09 8.34
CA LEU A 118 -1.53 3.62 7.42
C LEU A 118 -1.06 3.31 6.00
N THR A 119 -1.84 2.57 5.21
CA THR A 119 -1.43 2.22 3.86
C THR A 119 -2.53 2.42 2.83
N THR A 120 -2.13 2.80 1.62
CA THR A 120 -2.97 2.79 0.42
C THR A 120 -2.77 1.52 -0.42
N ASN A 121 -1.86 0.63 -0.01
CA ASN A 121 -1.63 -0.65 -0.67
C ASN A 121 -2.75 -1.63 -0.34
N VAL A 122 -3.13 -2.42 -1.34
CA VAL A 122 -4.24 -3.38 -1.30
C VAL A 122 -3.76 -4.83 -1.47
N ASP A 123 -2.44 -5.05 -1.45
CA ASP A 123 -1.76 -6.33 -1.69
C ASP A 123 -1.63 -7.23 -0.45
N HIS A 124 -2.08 -6.77 0.70
CA HIS A 124 -2.05 -7.50 1.98
C HIS A 124 -0.64 -7.85 2.50
N CYS A 125 0.40 -7.24 1.96
CA CYS A 125 1.78 -7.59 2.29
C CYS A 125 2.14 -7.34 3.76
N PHE A 126 1.55 -6.34 4.41
CA PHE A 126 1.74 -6.09 5.83
C PHE A 126 1.25 -7.27 6.68
N GLN A 127 0.02 -7.73 6.44
CA GLN A 127 -0.58 -8.83 7.19
C GLN A 127 0.21 -10.13 6.96
N ARG A 128 0.59 -10.40 5.70
CA ARG A 128 1.39 -11.58 5.30
C ARG A 128 2.80 -11.58 5.90
N ALA A 129 3.37 -10.41 6.13
CA ALA A 129 4.66 -10.27 6.83
C ALA A 129 4.54 -10.40 8.36
N GLY A 130 3.31 -10.51 8.91
CA GLY A 130 3.06 -10.72 10.33
C GLY A 130 2.83 -9.45 11.15
N PHE A 131 2.51 -8.32 10.50
CA PHE A 131 2.06 -7.13 11.23
C PHE A 131 0.74 -7.37 11.96
N ASP A 132 0.63 -6.85 13.18
CA ASP A 132 -0.62 -6.94 13.94
C ASP A 132 -1.74 -6.15 13.24
N LYS A 133 -2.81 -6.85 12.84
CA LYS A 133 -3.99 -6.25 12.19
C LYS A 133 -4.62 -5.13 13.04
N LYS A 134 -4.44 -5.14 14.35
CA LYS A 134 -4.92 -4.07 15.24
C LYS A 134 -4.14 -2.77 15.09
N ARG A 135 -2.93 -2.82 14.54
CA ARG A 135 -2.03 -1.70 14.27
C ARG A 135 -1.94 -1.34 12.79
N LEU A 136 -2.96 -1.71 12.01
CA LEU A 136 -2.96 -1.56 10.56
C LEU A 136 -4.31 -0.99 10.08
N PHE A 137 -4.23 0.03 9.20
CA PHE A 137 -5.35 0.56 8.44
C PHE A 137 -5.00 0.63 6.96
N TYR A 138 -5.58 -0.25 6.15
CA TYR A 138 -5.51 -0.25 4.70
C TYR A 138 -6.76 0.46 4.15
N THR A 139 -6.56 1.69 3.68
CA THR A 139 -7.65 2.64 3.43
C THR A 139 -8.40 2.43 2.12
N GLN A 140 -7.77 1.73 1.17
CA GLN A 140 -8.23 1.61 -0.21
C GLN A 140 -8.84 0.24 -0.54
N GLY A 141 -9.09 -0.59 0.49
CA GLY A 141 -9.58 -1.96 0.34
C GLY A 141 -8.46 -3.00 0.32
N ASP A 142 -8.80 -4.20 -0.12
CA ASP A 142 -7.88 -5.34 -0.19
C ASP A 142 -8.22 -6.22 -1.40
N TYR A 143 -7.20 -6.78 -2.05
CA TYR A 143 -7.41 -7.73 -3.16
C TYR A 143 -8.08 -9.03 -2.75
N ASP A 144 -8.12 -9.37 -1.45
CA ASP A 144 -8.81 -10.57 -0.97
C ASP A 144 -10.33 -10.38 -0.76
N LEU A 145 -10.85 -9.19 -1.04
CA LEU A 145 -12.25 -8.88 -0.76
C LEU A 145 -13.04 -8.59 -2.02
N PHE A 146 -14.21 -9.23 -2.12
CA PHE A 146 -15.26 -8.84 -3.03
C PHE A 146 -16.26 -7.91 -2.36
N GLN A 147 -16.90 -7.07 -3.16
CA GLN A 147 -18.09 -6.27 -2.80
C GLN A 147 -19.15 -6.36 -3.91
N CYS A 148 -20.37 -5.99 -3.60
CA CYS A 148 -21.41 -5.85 -4.61
C CYS A 148 -21.08 -4.67 -5.55
N SER A 149 -21.15 -4.88 -6.88
CA SER A 149 -20.92 -3.81 -7.86
C SER A 149 -21.95 -2.69 -7.82
N LYS A 150 -23.12 -2.92 -7.21
CA LYS A 150 -24.20 -1.94 -7.00
C LYS A 150 -24.37 -1.54 -5.53
N PRO A 151 -23.37 -1.51 -4.71
CA PRO A 151 -23.29 -1.51 -3.23
C PRO A 151 -24.66 -1.65 -2.53
N CYS A 152 -25.35 -2.78 -2.73
CA CYS A 152 -26.68 -3.03 -2.15
C CYS A 152 -26.63 -3.28 -0.64
N CYS A 153 -25.44 -3.51 -0.09
CA CYS A 153 -25.14 -3.73 1.33
C CYS A 153 -23.73 -3.23 1.65
N GLN A 154 -23.44 -3.11 2.95
CA GLN A 154 -22.12 -2.70 3.45
C GLN A 154 -21.29 -3.92 3.91
N GLU A 155 -21.29 -4.98 3.08
CA GLU A 155 -20.59 -6.23 3.35
C GLU A 155 -19.54 -6.50 2.29
N THR A 156 -18.47 -7.14 2.72
CA THR A 156 -17.39 -7.66 1.86
C THR A 156 -17.24 -9.16 2.08
N TRP A 157 -16.75 -9.87 1.09
CA TRP A 157 -16.59 -11.33 1.13
C TRP A 157 -15.18 -11.73 0.72
N ASP A 158 -14.63 -12.71 1.42
CA ASP A 158 -13.37 -13.36 1.05
C ASP A 158 -13.46 -13.96 -0.35
N ASN A 159 -12.35 -13.93 -1.09
CA ASN A 159 -12.32 -14.37 -2.48
C ASN A 159 -11.25 -15.42 -2.79
N GLU A 160 -10.46 -15.86 -1.82
CA GLU A 160 -9.26 -16.68 -2.04
C GLU A 160 -9.56 -17.95 -2.84
N GLU A 161 -10.52 -18.74 -2.36
CA GLU A 161 -10.88 -20.01 -3.00
C GLU A 161 -11.35 -19.80 -4.43
N LEU A 162 -12.26 -18.84 -4.64
CA LEU A 162 -12.83 -18.57 -5.95
C LEU A 162 -11.80 -17.99 -6.94
N VAL A 163 -10.92 -17.13 -6.46
CA VAL A 163 -9.81 -16.58 -7.28
C VAL A 163 -8.87 -17.70 -7.75
N HIS A 164 -8.54 -18.65 -6.88
CA HIS A 164 -7.73 -19.80 -7.27
C HIS A 164 -8.43 -20.68 -8.32
N TYR A 165 -9.74 -20.94 -8.16
CA TYR A 165 -10.52 -21.68 -9.16
C TYR A 165 -10.59 -20.94 -10.48
N MET A 166 -10.92 -19.65 -10.48
CA MET A 166 -10.95 -18.85 -11.70
C MET A 166 -9.59 -18.84 -12.42
N ALA A 167 -8.49 -18.63 -11.68
CA ALA A 167 -7.16 -18.60 -12.27
C ALA A 167 -6.72 -19.94 -12.87
N ALA A 168 -7.16 -21.06 -12.28
CA ALA A 168 -6.84 -22.41 -12.76
C ALA A 168 -7.71 -22.86 -13.94
N ALA A 169 -8.95 -22.36 -14.03
CA ALA A 169 -9.93 -22.80 -15.05
C ALA A 169 -9.96 -21.88 -16.28
N GLN A 170 -8.95 -21.01 -16.46
CA GLN A 170 -8.89 -20.11 -17.62
C GLN A 170 -8.61 -20.85 -18.91
N GLU A 171 -9.44 -20.59 -19.92
CA GLU A 171 -9.21 -21.00 -21.31
C GLU A 171 -9.44 -19.79 -22.24
N ASP A 172 -8.59 -19.55 -23.21
CA ASP A 172 -8.68 -18.45 -24.17
C ASP A 172 -8.94 -17.08 -23.53
N LEU A 173 -8.25 -16.77 -22.42
CA LEU A 173 -8.39 -15.54 -21.62
C LEU A 173 -9.79 -15.32 -21.05
N ARG A 174 -10.53 -16.39 -20.78
CA ARG A 174 -11.87 -16.39 -20.19
C ARG A 174 -11.95 -17.40 -19.05
N ILE A 175 -12.76 -17.10 -18.06
CA ILE A 175 -13.19 -18.07 -17.06
C ILE A 175 -14.51 -18.71 -17.47
N PRO A 176 -14.87 -19.90 -16.97
CA PRO A 176 -16.22 -20.43 -17.08
C PRO A 176 -17.25 -19.48 -16.49
N SER A 177 -18.38 -19.25 -17.18
CA SER A 177 -19.46 -18.33 -16.72
C SER A 177 -20.01 -18.69 -15.35
N ALA A 178 -19.98 -19.98 -14.98
CA ALA A 178 -20.40 -20.45 -13.67
C ALA A 178 -19.53 -19.94 -12.50
N LEU A 179 -18.30 -19.48 -12.78
CA LEU A 179 -17.37 -18.91 -11.78
C LEU A 179 -17.51 -17.39 -11.65
N VAL A 180 -18.31 -16.72 -12.48
CA VAL A 180 -18.54 -15.28 -12.34
C VAL A 180 -19.23 -15.00 -11.00
N PRO A 181 -18.58 -14.28 -10.06
CA PRO A 181 -19.10 -14.08 -8.72
C PRO A 181 -20.33 -13.18 -8.71
N ARG A 182 -21.30 -13.55 -7.89
CA ARG A 182 -22.57 -12.83 -7.76
C ARG A 182 -22.89 -12.48 -6.32
N CYS A 183 -23.46 -11.30 -6.14
CA CYS A 183 -23.89 -10.82 -4.84
C CYS A 183 -24.99 -11.74 -4.26
N PRO A 184 -24.82 -12.27 -3.04
CA PRO A 184 -25.81 -13.15 -2.42
C PRO A 184 -27.12 -12.44 -2.07
N HIS A 185 -27.11 -11.10 -1.97
CA HIS A 185 -28.29 -10.32 -1.62
C HIS A 185 -29.13 -9.93 -2.85
N CYS A 186 -28.50 -9.50 -3.95
CA CYS A 186 -29.23 -8.93 -5.09
C CYS A 186 -28.95 -9.62 -6.44
N GLY A 187 -28.06 -10.61 -6.49
CA GLY A 187 -27.69 -11.32 -7.71
C GLY A 187 -26.84 -10.52 -8.71
N SER A 188 -26.57 -9.24 -8.46
CA SER A 188 -25.67 -8.45 -9.31
C SER A 188 -24.24 -9.02 -9.29
N PRO A 189 -23.43 -8.79 -10.32
CA PRO A 189 -22.04 -9.19 -10.28
C PRO A 189 -21.33 -8.63 -9.03
N LEU A 190 -20.38 -9.38 -8.49
CA LEU A 190 -19.42 -8.84 -7.54
C LEU A 190 -18.31 -8.12 -8.29
N THR A 191 -17.60 -7.26 -7.59
CA THR A 191 -16.35 -6.64 -7.99
C THR A 191 -15.36 -6.68 -6.83
N MET A 192 -14.12 -6.30 -7.05
CA MET A 192 -13.15 -6.19 -5.96
C MET A 192 -13.50 -5.04 -5.03
N ASN A 193 -13.23 -5.19 -3.74
CA ASN A 193 -13.34 -4.11 -2.77
C ASN A 193 -12.11 -3.19 -2.88
N LEU A 194 -12.08 -2.38 -3.91
CA LEU A 194 -11.04 -1.40 -4.19
C LEU A 194 -11.65 -0.01 -4.35
N ARG A 195 -11.02 1.00 -3.75
CA ARG A 195 -11.47 2.40 -3.87
C ARG A 195 -11.06 2.98 -5.22
N ALA A 196 -11.80 2.66 -6.27
CA ALA A 196 -11.65 3.23 -7.60
C ALA A 196 -12.61 4.41 -7.85
N ASP A 197 -13.80 4.38 -7.19
CA ASP A 197 -14.86 5.37 -7.32
C ASP A 197 -15.68 5.48 -6.02
N ASP A 198 -16.87 6.08 -6.10
CA ASP A 198 -17.81 6.29 -4.99
C ASP A 198 -18.62 5.04 -4.60
N THR A 199 -18.47 3.93 -5.34
CA THR A 199 -19.14 2.66 -5.01
C THR A 199 -18.36 1.83 -3.97
N PHE A 200 -17.20 2.28 -3.52
CA PHE A 200 -16.38 1.58 -2.55
C PHE A 200 -17.11 1.33 -1.24
N VAL A 201 -17.21 0.06 -0.86
CA VAL A 201 -17.84 -0.36 0.39
C VAL A 201 -16.85 -0.26 1.55
N GLN A 202 -17.18 0.58 2.52
CA GLN A 202 -16.50 0.66 3.81
C GLN A 202 -17.25 -0.23 4.79
N ASP A 203 -16.77 -1.43 5.01
CA ASP A 203 -17.38 -2.37 5.92
C ASP A 203 -17.09 -2.06 7.41
N LYS A 204 -17.65 -2.88 8.31
CA LYS A 204 -17.40 -2.73 9.75
C LYS A 204 -15.91 -2.84 10.12
N GLY A 205 -15.16 -3.65 9.38
CA GLY A 205 -13.71 -3.83 9.58
C GLY A 205 -12.93 -2.57 9.23
N TRP A 206 -13.31 -1.92 8.14
CA TRP A 206 -12.73 -0.66 7.70
C TRP A 206 -12.95 0.45 8.74
N TYR A 207 -14.18 0.64 9.23
CA TYR A 207 -14.48 1.63 10.27
C TYR A 207 -13.72 1.34 11.57
N ALA A 208 -13.70 0.08 12.00
CA ALA A 208 -12.95 -0.30 13.20
C ALA A 208 -11.43 -0.05 13.07
N ALA A 209 -10.86 -0.17 11.86
CA ALA A 209 -9.46 0.17 11.61
C ALA A 209 -9.23 1.69 11.63
N ALA A 210 -10.15 2.45 11.05
CA ALA A 210 -10.12 3.92 11.10
C ALA A 210 -10.18 4.45 12.55
N ASP A 211 -11.07 3.90 13.38
CA ASP A 211 -11.19 4.27 14.78
C ASP A 211 -9.91 3.98 15.57
N ARG A 212 -9.27 2.82 15.34
CA ARG A 212 -7.99 2.47 15.97
C ARG A 212 -6.87 3.45 15.56
N TYR A 213 -6.85 3.86 14.28
CA TYR A 213 -5.88 4.85 13.81
C TYR A 213 -6.09 6.21 14.49
N GLN A 214 -7.33 6.69 14.56
CA GLN A 214 -7.65 7.95 15.25
C GLN A 214 -7.32 7.88 16.75
N ASP A 215 -7.60 6.75 17.40
CA ASP A 215 -7.23 6.52 18.79
C ASP A 215 -5.71 6.54 19.02
N PHE A 216 -4.95 5.91 18.10
CA PHE A 216 -3.50 5.95 18.13
C PHE A 216 -2.97 7.39 18.04
N LEU A 217 -3.45 8.18 17.08
CA LEU A 217 -3.09 9.59 16.94
C LEU A 217 -3.43 10.41 18.20
N ARG A 218 -4.60 10.19 18.77
CA ARG A 218 -5.07 10.89 19.98
C ARG A 218 -4.20 10.60 21.20
N ARG A 219 -3.84 9.33 21.41
CA ARG A 219 -2.98 8.90 22.53
C ARG A 219 -1.56 9.44 22.45
N HIS A 220 -1.04 9.68 21.25
CA HIS A 220 0.32 10.18 21.03
C HIS A 220 0.38 11.68 20.73
N ASN A 221 -0.72 12.40 20.90
CA ASN A 221 -0.75 13.84 20.63
C ASN A 221 0.34 14.56 21.45
N ASN A 222 1.09 15.46 20.79
CA ASN A 222 2.23 16.19 21.37
C ASN A 222 3.42 15.34 21.89
N MET A 223 3.47 14.07 21.56
CA MET A 223 4.64 13.20 21.81
C MET A 223 5.67 13.30 20.66
N ARG A 224 6.85 12.68 20.82
CA ARG A 224 7.84 12.56 19.76
C ARG A 224 7.40 11.48 18.79
N ILE A 225 6.68 11.87 17.74
CA ILE A 225 6.19 10.95 16.72
C ILE A 225 7.11 11.03 15.51
N LEU A 226 7.51 9.86 14.99
CA LEU A 226 8.10 9.75 13.67
C LEU A 226 7.01 9.37 12.67
N PHE A 227 6.70 10.26 11.73
CA PHE A 227 5.91 9.96 10.54
C PHE A 227 6.86 9.47 9.45
N LEU A 228 6.89 8.15 9.22
CA LEU A 228 7.76 7.53 8.22
C LEU A 228 6.97 7.16 6.98
N GLU A 229 7.17 7.91 5.92
CA GLU A 229 6.56 7.69 4.61
C GLU A 229 7.46 6.82 3.73
N LEU A 230 6.90 5.73 3.16
CA LEU A 230 7.60 4.76 2.34
C LEU A 230 6.89 4.59 0.98
N GLY A 231 7.49 5.10 -0.08
CA GLY A 231 7.03 4.91 -1.46
C GLY A 231 5.62 5.43 -1.75
N VAL A 232 5.23 6.57 -1.16
CA VAL A 232 3.94 7.23 -1.44
C VAL A 232 4.09 8.18 -2.61
N GLY A 233 3.52 7.82 -3.75
CA GLY A 233 3.54 8.63 -4.95
C GLY A 233 2.68 9.90 -4.86
N SER A 234 2.90 10.83 -5.81
CA SER A 234 2.18 12.10 -5.90
C SER A 234 0.76 11.96 -6.46
N ASN A 235 0.33 10.78 -6.90
CA ASN A 235 -1.01 10.56 -7.46
C ASN A 235 -2.12 10.57 -6.40
N THR A 236 -1.83 10.12 -5.16
CA THR A 236 -2.81 10.07 -4.07
C THR A 236 -2.25 10.63 -2.75
N PRO A 237 -1.75 11.88 -2.74
CA PRO A 237 -1.04 12.43 -1.58
C PRO A 237 -1.96 12.75 -0.41
N VAL A 238 -3.27 12.84 -0.66
CA VAL A 238 -4.28 13.31 0.32
C VAL A 238 -4.50 12.38 1.50
N ILE A 239 -4.17 11.10 1.36
CA ILE A 239 -4.41 10.10 2.42
C ILE A 239 -3.24 10.02 3.40
N ILE A 240 -2.00 10.10 2.92
CA ILE A 240 -0.78 9.92 3.73
C ILE A 240 0.06 11.19 3.75
N LYS A 241 0.58 11.60 2.59
CA LYS A 241 1.59 12.65 2.46
C LYS A 241 1.14 13.97 3.09
N TYR A 242 0.01 14.53 2.65
CA TYR A 242 -0.49 15.81 3.19
C TYR A 242 -0.89 15.74 4.67
N PRO A 243 -1.60 14.70 5.16
CA PRO A 243 -1.84 14.54 6.58
C PRO A 243 -0.56 14.45 7.43
N PHE A 244 0.48 13.72 6.97
CA PHE A 244 1.74 13.62 7.69
C PHE A 244 2.45 14.98 7.78
N TRP A 245 2.47 15.75 6.70
CA TRP A 245 3.00 17.11 6.72
C TRP A 245 2.25 18.02 7.70
N GLN A 246 0.92 17.98 7.66
CA GLN A 246 0.08 18.78 8.54
C GLN A 246 0.26 18.40 10.02
N MET A 247 0.34 17.11 10.33
CA MET A 247 0.56 16.62 11.70
C MET A 247 1.96 16.99 12.19
N THR A 248 2.99 16.89 11.33
CA THR A 248 4.34 17.33 11.65
C THR A 248 4.41 18.84 11.88
N ALA A 249 3.71 19.64 11.08
CA ALA A 249 3.68 21.09 11.26
C ALA A 249 3.00 21.50 12.58
N LYS A 250 1.95 20.78 12.98
CA LYS A 250 1.19 21.05 14.22
C LYS A 250 1.91 20.60 15.49
N ASN A 251 2.75 19.57 15.41
CA ASN A 251 3.47 19.01 16.55
C ASN A 251 4.97 19.31 16.41
N GLU A 252 5.49 20.26 17.17
CA GLU A 252 6.90 20.67 17.14
C GLU A 252 7.87 19.55 17.54
N ARG A 253 7.40 18.50 18.21
CA ARG A 253 8.19 17.34 18.63
C ARG A 253 8.18 16.20 17.61
N ALA A 254 7.38 16.33 16.54
CA ALA A 254 7.30 15.34 15.49
C ALA A 254 8.41 15.49 14.47
N THR A 255 8.84 14.36 13.91
CA THR A 255 9.77 14.26 12.78
C THR A 255 9.04 13.62 11.60
N TYR A 256 9.24 14.16 10.41
CA TYR A 256 8.80 13.55 9.16
C TYR A 256 10.00 12.90 8.46
N ALA A 257 9.84 11.67 8.00
CA ALA A 257 10.83 11.01 7.16
C ALA A 257 10.15 10.51 5.88
N CYS A 258 10.72 10.84 4.72
CA CYS A 258 10.23 10.38 3.42
C CYS A 258 11.32 9.58 2.72
N VAL A 259 11.00 8.33 2.42
CA VAL A 259 11.81 7.43 1.58
C VAL A 259 11.05 7.20 0.29
N ASN A 260 11.52 7.83 -0.78
CA ASN A 260 10.86 7.69 -2.07
C ASN A 260 11.85 7.99 -3.20
N PHE A 261 11.92 7.10 -4.17
CA PHE A 261 12.81 7.26 -5.32
C PHE A 261 12.30 8.37 -6.26
N GLY A 262 13.10 9.42 -6.46
CA GLY A 262 12.79 10.55 -7.33
C GLY A 262 11.79 11.58 -6.75
N GLU A 263 11.08 11.25 -5.64
CA GLU A 263 10.00 12.10 -5.09
C GLU A 263 10.11 12.32 -3.56
N ALA A 264 11.31 12.27 -3.00
CA ALA A 264 11.52 12.55 -1.58
C ALA A 264 11.45 14.06 -1.31
N VAL A 265 10.29 14.57 -0.91
CA VAL A 265 10.01 15.99 -0.72
C VAL A 265 9.30 16.28 0.60
N ALA A 266 9.47 17.51 1.11
CA ALA A 266 8.71 18.03 2.24
C ALA A 266 8.44 19.53 2.05
N PRO A 267 7.38 20.09 2.69
CA PRO A 267 7.16 21.53 2.73
C PRO A 267 8.29 22.26 3.47
N ALA A 268 8.59 23.49 3.08
CA ALA A 268 9.60 24.32 3.71
C ALA A 268 9.35 24.55 5.20
N GLU A 269 8.09 24.58 5.60
CA GLU A 269 7.62 24.80 6.98
C GLU A 269 8.03 23.69 7.97
N ILE A 270 8.38 22.51 7.48
CA ILE A 270 8.83 21.38 8.30
C ILE A 270 10.23 20.87 7.88
N ALA A 271 10.94 21.61 7.03
CA ALA A 271 12.19 21.14 6.44
C ALA A 271 13.29 20.83 7.49
N ASP A 272 13.34 21.59 8.56
CA ASP A 272 14.27 21.41 9.69
C ASP A 272 14.03 20.13 10.49
N ARG A 273 12.83 19.61 10.45
CA ARG A 273 12.37 18.36 11.11
C ARG A 273 12.07 17.26 10.10
N SER A 274 12.58 17.38 8.88
CA SER A 274 12.36 16.40 7.81
C SER A 274 13.65 15.67 7.44
N ILE A 275 13.53 14.37 7.20
CA ILE A 275 14.58 13.47 6.70
C ILE A 275 14.15 12.99 5.33
N LEU A 276 14.79 13.48 4.27
CA LEU A 276 14.42 13.15 2.89
C LEU A 276 15.46 12.22 2.28
N ILE A 277 15.05 11.00 1.93
CA ILE A 277 15.91 9.97 1.38
C ILE A 277 15.41 9.60 -0.01
N ASP A 278 16.10 10.12 -1.03
CA ASP A 278 15.88 9.77 -2.42
C ASP A 278 16.55 8.43 -2.72
N ALA A 279 15.85 7.36 -2.44
CA ALA A 279 16.30 5.99 -2.64
C ALA A 279 15.13 5.02 -2.66
N ASP A 280 15.37 3.81 -3.20
CA ASP A 280 14.47 2.68 -3.07
C ASP A 280 14.30 2.27 -1.60
N ALA A 281 13.07 1.91 -1.20
CA ALA A 281 12.76 1.55 0.18
C ALA A 281 13.52 0.29 0.64
N GLU A 282 13.73 -0.70 -0.24
CA GLU A 282 14.51 -1.90 0.07
C GLU A 282 15.93 -1.52 0.50
N ARG A 283 16.60 -0.67 -0.30
CA ARG A 283 17.97 -0.21 0.00
C ARG A 283 18.07 0.50 1.35
N VAL A 284 17.05 1.28 1.72
CA VAL A 284 16.99 1.98 3.00
C VAL A 284 16.80 0.99 4.15
N LEU A 285 15.88 0.04 4.00
CA LEU A 285 15.57 -0.97 5.02
C LEU A 285 16.77 -1.91 5.23
N ASP A 286 17.46 -2.34 4.19
CA ASP A 286 18.72 -3.10 4.28
C ASP A 286 19.78 -2.34 5.07
N ALA A 287 19.99 -1.06 4.76
CA ALA A 287 20.97 -0.24 5.46
C ALA A 287 20.63 -0.04 6.96
N LEU A 288 19.35 0.06 7.29
CA LEU A 288 18.88 0.11 8.68
C LEU A 288 19.03 -1.23 9.39
N ALA A 289 18.81 -2.38 8.74
CA ALA A 289 18.97 -3.69 9.32
C ALA A 289 20.45 -3.99 9.70
N VAL A 290 21.39 -3.66 8.83
CA VAL A 290 22.83 -3.86 9.08
C VAL A 290 23.33 -3.07 10.28
N GLN A 291 22.80 -1.89 10.57
CA GLN A 291 23.19 -1.07 11.72
C GLN A 291 22.62 -1.59 13.06
N ALA A 292 21.60 -2.45 13.03
CA ALA A 292 21.01 -3.03 14.24
C ALA A 292 21.84 -4.18 14.85
N VAL A 293 22.83 -4.71 14.11
CA VAL A 293 23.66 -5.87 14.51
C VAL A 293 25.01 -5.41 15.12
N ARG A 294 25.28 -4.11 15.12
CA ARG A 294 26.48 -3.51 15.73
C ARG A 294 26.15 -2.80 17.03
#